data_2ab3c99a52e0dc96d3a4a2a6ff1c773d
#
_entry.id   2ab3c99a52e0dc96d3a4a2a6ff1c773d
#
_cell.length_a   1.000
_cell.length_b   1.000
_cell.length_c   1.000
_cell.angle_alpha   90.00
_cell.angle_beta   90.00
_cell.angle_gamma   90.00
#
_symmetry.space_group_name_H-M   'P 1'
#
loop_
_entity.id
_entity.type
_entity.pdbx_description
1 polymer ?
#
loop_
_entity_poly.entity_id
_entity_poly.type
_entity_poly.pdbx_seq_one_letter_code
_entity_poly.pdbx_strand_id
1 'polypeptide(L)'
;MTAIREHPTYVAAPAPIEARVRAVLAGVPDPEIPVLSVLDLGIVRAVELGPDGAVRVAVSPTYSGCPATAVIRSDIVQALRQAGFEKASAYDQLAPPWSSDWISAEGHRKLREYGIAPPGVDRELACPRCGSKSTRRLSEFGSTPCKALYRCESCLEPFDRFKCH
;
A
#
# COMPACT_ATOMS: atom_id res chain seq x y z
N MET A 1 26.81 -50.36 -20.84
CA MET A 1 25.47 -49.76 -20.75
C MET A 1 25.37 -49.06 -19.42
N THR A 2 25.52 -47.72 -19.41
CA THR A 2 25.56 -46.88 -18.20
C THR A 2 24.15 -46.34 -17.97
N ALA A 3 23.54 -46.78 -16.88
CA ALA A 3 22.20 -46.32 -16.49
C ALA A 3 22.27 -44.85 -16.07
N ILE A 4 21.56 -44.00 -16.79
CA ILE A 4 21.33 -42.57 -16.40
C ILE A 4 20.41 -42.58 -15.19
N ARG A 5 20.94 -42.22 -14.05
CA ARG A 5 20.10 -41.95 -12.85
C ARG A 5 19.32 -40.67 -13.08
N GLU A 6 18.01 -40.77 -13.25
CA GLU A 6 17.12 -39.66 -13.22
C GLU A 6 17.15 -39.02 -11.82
N HIS A 7 17.57 -37.76 -11.76
CA HIS A 7 17.44 -36.98 -10.52
C HIS A 7 15.96 -36.70 -10.27
N PRO A 8 15.44 -36.92 -9.04
CA PRO A 8 14.09 -36.56 -8.73
C PRO A 8 13.95 -35.03 -8.88
N THR A 9 13.04 -34.60 -9.75
CA THR A 9 12.65 -33.21 -9.87
C THR A 9 12.04 -32.77 -8.53
N TYR A 10 12.79 -31.94 -7.80
CA TYR A 10 12.30 -31.33 -6.55
C TYR A 10 11.17 -30.37 -6.90
N VAL A 11 9.93 -30.77 -6.64
CA VAL A 11 8.77 -29.89 -6.69
C VAL A 11 8.72 -29.18 -5.35
N ALA A 12 9.00 -27.88 -5.36
CA ALA A 12 8.90 -27.05 -4.16
C ALA A 12 7.49 -27.16 -3.57
N ALA A 13 7.38 -27.33 -2.26
CA ALA A 13 6.09 -27.30 -1.58
C ALA A 13 5.36 -25.98 -1.88
N PRO A 14 4.03 -26.01 -2.08
CA PRO A 14 3.27 -24.79 -2.33
C PRO A 14 3.46 -23.81 -1.16
N ALA A 15 3.63 -22.52 -1.49
CA ALA A 15 3.78 -21.47 -0.48
C ALA A 15 2.59 -21.48 0.50
N PRO A 16 2.80 -21.16 1.79
CA PRO A 16 1.72 -21.02 2.77
C PRO A 16 0.60 -20.13 2.23
N ILE A 17 -0.66 -20.43 2.55
CA ILE A 17 -1.83 -19.68 2.04
C ILE A 17 -1.70 -18.19 2.33
N GLU A 18 -1.24 -17.82 3.52
CA GLU A 18 -1.02 -16.41 3.88
C GLU A 18 -0.02 -15.72 2.93
N ALA A 19 1.08 -16.38 2.58
CA ALA A 19 2.07 -15.83 1.65
C ALA A 19 1.48 -15.63 0.25
N ARG A 20 0.63 -16.55 -0.21
CA ARG A 20 -0.07 -16.42 -1.49
C ARG A 20 -1.07 -15.25 -1.45
N VAL A 21 -1.83 -15.11 -0.38
CA VAL A 21 -2.75 -13.98 -0.18
C VAL A 21 -1.97 -12.67 -0.19
N ARG A 22 -0.88 -12.57 0.56
CA ARG A 22 -0.03 -11.35 0.58
C ARG A 22 0.56 -11.03 -0.79
N ALA A 23 0.97 -12.03 -1.56
CA ALA A 23 1.45 -11.83 -2.93
C ALA A 23 0.37 -11.22 -3.84
N VAL A 24 -0.88 -11.65 -3.71
CA VAL A 24 -2.02 -11.06 -4.43
C VAL A 24 -2.24 -9.61 -3.98
N LEU A 25 -2.26 -9.35 -2.67
CA LEU A 25 -2.47 -8.01 -2.11
C LEU A 25 -1.37 -7.01 -2.51
N ALA A 26 -0.14 -7.48 -2.70
CA ALA A 26 0.96 -6.65 -3.21
C ALA A 26 0.70 -6.10 -4.62
N GLY A 27 -0.19 -6.73 -5.38
CA GLY A 27 -0.62 -6.30 -6.71
C GLY A 27 -1.88 -5.43 -6.72
N VAL A 28 -2.53 -5.20 -5.57
CA VAL A 28 -3.73 -4.35 -5.48
C VAL A 28 -3.31 -2.90 -5.25
N PRO A 29 -3.49 -1.99 -6.25
CA PRO A 29 -3.09 -0.60 -6.12
C PRO A 29 -4.09 0.20 -5.27
N ASP A 30 -3.60 1.27 -4.65
CA ASP A 30 -4.46 2.31 -4.11
C ASP A 30 -5.08 3.12 -5.27
N PRO A 31 -6.41 3.37 -5.29
CA PRO A 31 -7.05 4.09 -6.40
C PRO A 31 -6.67 5.57 -6.48
N GLU A 32 -6.25 6.19 -5.37
CA GLU A 32 -5.85 7.61 -5.32
C GLU A 32 -4.35 7.81 -5.55
N ILE A 33 -3.52 6.79 -5.25
CA ILE A 33 -2.06 6.80 -5.44
C ILE A 33 -1.63 5.47 -6.08
N PRO A 34 -1.85 5.27 -7.38
CA PRO A 34 -1.75 3.96 -8.05
C PRO A 34 -0.36 3.30 -8.01
N VAL A 35 0.68 4.05 -7.68
CA VAL A 35 2.04 3.50 -7.51
C VAL A 35 2.20 2.71 -6.21
N LEU A 36 1.31 2.92 -5.24
CA LEU A 36 1.30 2.21 -3.96
C LEU A 36 0.32 1.04 -4.01
N SER A 37 0.75 -0.09 -3.48
CA SER A 37 -0.16 -1.18 -3.15
C SER A 37 -0.80 -0.96 -1.77
N VAL A 38 -1.88 -1.68 -1.52
CA VAL A 38 -2.52 -1.72 -0.19
C VAL A 38 -1.57 -2.20 0.92
N LEU A 39 -0.53 -2.99 0.56
CA LEU A 39 0.52 -3.39 1.49
C LEU A 39 1.55 -2.28 1.71
N ASP A 40 1.94 -1.54 0.64
CA ASP A 40 2.85 -0.41 0.76
C ASP A 40 2.31 0.67 1.70
N LEU A 41 1.01 0.93 1.63
CA LEU A 41 0.33 1.86 2.52
C LEU A 41 0.15 1.35 3.96
N GLY A 42 0.36 0.05 4.21
CA GLY A 42 0.12 -0.55 5.51
C GLY A 42 -1.33 -0.54 5.97
N ILE A 43 -2.29 -0.40 5.04
CA ILE A 43 -3.73 -0.42 5.35
C ILE A 43 -4.27 -1.83 5.57
N VAL A 44 -3.59 -2.88 5.08
CA VAL A 44 -3.92 -4.28 5.40
C VAL A 44 -3.39 -4.62 6.78
N ARG A 45 -4.29 -4.82 7.74
CA ARG A 45 -3.95 -5.04 9.16
C ARG A 45 -3.85 -6.50 9.56
N ALA A 46 -4.71 -7.32 8.99
CA ALA A 46 -4.72 -8.76 9.25
C ALA A 46 -5.21 -9.53 8.02
N VAL A 47 -4.71 -10.75 7.90
CA VAL A 47 -5.22 -11.77 6.99
C VAL A 47 -5.64 -12.96 7.87
N GLU A 48 -6.93 -13.20 7.95
CA GLU A 48 -7.51 -14.28 8.74
C GLU A 48 -7.88 -15.44 7.80
N LEU A 49 -7.48 -16.65 8.20
CA LEU A 49 -7.76 -17.86 7.44
C LEU A 49 -8.76 -18.72 8.20
N GLY A 50 -9.93 -18.94 7.61
CA GLY A 50 -10.95 -19.81 8.15
C GLY A 50 -10.72 -21.29 7.83
N PRO A 51 -11.30 -22.23 8.62
CA PRO A 51 -11.12 -23.68 8.42
C PRO A 51 -11.71 -24.19 7.10
N ASP A 52 -12.63 -23.46 6.52
CA ASP A 52 -13.32 -23.79 5.26
C ASP A 52 -12.69 -23.13 4.03
N GLY A 53 -11.45 -22.64 4.16
CA GLY A 53 -10.72 -21.91 3.09
C GLY A 53 -11.18 -20.46 2.91
N ALA A 54 -11.97 -19.92 3.85
CA ALA A 54 -12.33 -18.50 3.83
C ALA A 54 -11.10 -17.64 4.11
N VAL A 55 -11.01 -16.51 3.39
CA VAL A 55 -9.98 -15.50 3.60
C VAL A 55 -10.67 -14.18 3.97
N ARG A 56 -10.34 -13.63 5.12
CA ARG A 56 -10.85 -12.33 5.57
C ARG A 56 -9.71 -11.35 5.72
N VAL A 57 -9.82 -10.18 5.11
CA VAL A 57 -8.80 -9.14 5.15
C VAL A 57 -9.31 -7.94 5.93
N ALA A 58 -8.61 -7.59 7.02
CA ALA A 58 -8.88 -6.38 7.79
C ALA A 58 -8.18 -5.18 7.13
N VAL A 59 -8.92 -4.11 6.86
CA VAL A 59 -8.43 -2.89 6.20
C VAL A 59 -8.66 -1.68 7.10
N SER A 60 -7.62 -0.90 7.36
CA SER A 60 -7.72 0.40 8.06
C SER A 60 -7.66 1.52 7.03
N PRO A 61 -8.69 2.40 6.95
CA PRO A 61 -8.60 3.58 6.09
C PRO A 61 -7.56 4.57 6.63
N THR A 62 -6.89 5.31 5.74
CA THR A 62 -5.88 6.32 6.12
C THR A 62 -6.48 7.49 6.91
N TYR A 63 -7.78 7.72 6.79
CA TYR A 63 -8.56 8.64 7.63
C TYR A 63 -10.03 8.20 7.66
N SER A 64 -10.74 8.60 8.72
CA SER A 64 -12.15 8.24 8.88
C SER A 64 -12.99 8.87 7.78
N GLY A 65 -13.79 8.06 7.09
CA GLY A 65 -14.65 8.53 5.99
C GLY A 65 -13.96 8.64 4.63
N CYS A 66 -12.79 8.00 4.45
CA CYS A 66 -12.13 7.91 3.15
C CYS A 66 -13.06 7.26 2.09
N PRO A 67 -13.44 7.97 1.03
CA PRO A 67 -14.33 7.42 0.00
C PRO A 67 -13.71 6.25 -0.76
N ALA A 68 -12.38 6.20 -0.85
CA ALA A 68 -11.65 5.13 -1.51
C ALA A 68 -11.75 3.78 -0.77
N THR A 69 -12.09 3.76 0.53
CA THR A 69 -12.10 2.52 1.33
C THR A 69 -13.02 1.44 0.76
N ALA A 70 -14.21 1.82 0.28
CA ALA A 70 -15.14 0.87 -0.32
C ALA A 70 -14.59 0.27 -1.62
N VAL A 71 -13.94 1.08 -2.45
CA VAL A 71 -13.29 0.65 -3.69
C VAL A 71 -12.14 -0.30 -3.36
N ILE A 72 -11.26 0.07 -2.43
CA ILE A 72 -10.12 -0.74 -1.99
C ILE A 72 -10.58 -2.13 -1.50
N ARG A 73 -11.65 -2.19 -0.68
CA ARG A 73 -12.19 -3.48 -0.22
C ARG A 73 -12.73 -4.33 -1.37
N SER A 74 -13.41 -3.69 -2.32
CA SER A 74 -13.92 -4.36 -3.52
C SER A 74 -12.77 -4.94 -4.35
N ASP A 75 -11.72 -4.15 -4.59
CA ASP A 75 -10.57 -4.55 -5.39
C ASP A 75 -9.77 -5.68 -4.72
N ILE A 76 -9.60 -5.62 -3.39
CA ILE A 76 -9.00 -6.71 -2.61
C ILE A 76 -9.79 -8.02 -2.81
N VAL A 77 -11.11 -7.97 -2.63
CA VAL A 77 -11.96 -9.16 -2.77
C VAL A 77 -11.92 -9.70 -4.19
N GLN A 78 -11.99 -8.83 -5.19
CA GLN A 78 -11.93 -9.22 -6.59
C GLN A 78 -10.58 -9.88 -6.93
N ALA A 79 -9.46 -9.27 -6.54
CA ALA A 79 -8.14 -9.81 -6.79
C ALA A 79 -7.94 -11.19 -6.14
N LEU A 80 -8.39 -11.36 -4.90
CA LEU A 80 -8.32 -12.62 -4.19
C LEU A 80 -9.18 -13.71 -4.86
N ARG A 81 -10.39 -13.38 -5.29
CA ARG A 81 -11.26 -14.33 -6.02
C ARG A 81 -10.65 -14.75 -7.34
N GLN A 82 -10.07 -13.82 -8.10
CA GLN A 82 -9.36 -14.13 -9.35
C GLN A 82 -8.14 -15.05 -9.12
N ALA A 83 -7.53 -14.98 -7.94
CA ALA A 83 -6.43 -15.85 -7.53
C ALA A 83 -6.88 -17.21 -6.93
N GLY A 84 -8.20 -17.51 -6.96
CA GLY A 84 -8.77 -18.77 -6.52
C GLY A 84 -9.24 -18.80 -5.06
N PHE A 85 -9.26 -17.64 -4.35
CA PHE A 85 -9.82 -17.53 -3.01
C PHE A 85 -11.30 -17.12 -3.07
N GLU A 86 -12.17 -18.02 -3.50
CA GLU A 86 -13.58 -17.71 -3.79
C GLU A 86 -14.35 -17.17 -2.58
N LYS A 87 -14.01 -17.62 -1.36
CA LYS A 87 -14.60 -17.18 -0.10
C LYS A 87 -13.85 -15.99 0.51
N ALA A 88 -13.31 -15.10 -0.35
CA ALA A 88 -12.64 -13.90 0.12
C ALA A 88 -13.64 -12.81 0.54
N SER A 89 -13.32 -12.11 1.61
CA SER A 89 -14.02 -10.93 2.11
C SER A 89 -13.06 -9.90 2.70
N ALA A 90 -13.46 -8.65 2.76
CA ALA A 90 -12.71 -7.58 3.40
C ALA A 90 -13.63 -6.74 4.31
N TYR A 91 -13.10 -6.26 5.42
CA TYR A 91 -13.85 -5.48 6.39
C TYR A 91 -13.01 -4.34 6.97
N ASP A 92 -13.66 -3.30 7.47
CA ASP A 92 -12.98 -2.16 8.06
C ASP A 92 -12.55 -2.46 9.51
N GLN A 93 -11.28 -2.19 9.81
CA GLN A 93 -10.73 -2.17 11.15
C GLN A 93 -10.37 -0.73 11.50
N LEU A 94 -11.19 -0.09 12.34
CA LEU A 94 -11.03 1.32 12.69
C LEU A 94 -10.16 1.54 13.93
N ALA A 95 -9.89 0.49 14.71
CA ALA A 95 -9.07 0.55 15.91
C ALA A 95 -7.94 -0.51 15.87
N PRO A 96 -6.69 -0.13 16.14
CA PRO A 96 -6.21 1.25 16.28
C PRO A 96 -6.35 2.02 14.96
N PRO A 97 -6.45 3.36 15.01
CA PRO A 97 -6.52 4.16 13.78
C PRO A 97 -5.22 3.98 12.97
N TRP A 98 -5.32 4.15 11.66
CA TRP A 98 -4.16 4.05 10.78
C TRP A 98 -3.09 5.10 11.13
N SER A 99 -1.84 4.73 11.03
CA SER A 99 -0.70 5.61 11.21
C SER A 99 0.18 5.63 9.96
N SER A 100 0.68 6.80 9.59
CA SER A 100 1.65 6.96 8.51
C SER A 100 2.96 6.18 8.75
N ASP A 101 3.24 5.79 9.99
CA ASP A 101 4.39 4.93 10.33
C ASP A 101 4.25 3.50 9.79
N TRP A 102 3.06 3.12 9.33
CA TRP A 102 2.81 1.81 8.74
C TRP A 102 3.10 1.73 7.25
N ILE A 103 3.39 2.89 6.62
CA ILE A 103 3.84 2.90 5.23
C ILE A 103 5.19 2.19 5.17
N SER A 104 5.31 1.22 4.26
CA SER A 104 6.55 0.46 4.08
C SER A 104 7.69 1.34 3.56
N ALA A 105 8.94 0.89 3.76
CA ALA A 105 10.10 1.56 3.18
C ALA A 105 9.99 1.66 1.64
N GLU A 106 9.44 0.63 1.01
CA GLU A 106 9.14 0.61 -0.43
C GLU A 106 8.07 1.64 -0.79
N GLY A 107 7.02 1.77 0.03
CA GLY A 107 5.98 2.79 -0.14
C GLY A 107 6.56 4.20 -0.08
N HIS A 108 7.45 4.47 0.88
CA HIS A 108 8.16 5.75 0.96
C HIS A 108 9.02 6.03 -0.28
N ARG A 109 9.70 5.01 -0.82
CA ARG A 109 10.50 5.13 -2.04
C ARG A 109 9.60 5.47 -3.24
N LYS A 110 8.53 4.70 -3.43
CA LYS A 110 7.56 4.90 -4.52
C LYS A 110 6.90 6.27 -4.48
N LEU A 111 6.52 6.77 -3.30
CA LEU A 111 5.97 8.12 -3.14
C LEU A 111 6.95 9.18 -3.68
N ARG A 112 8.22 9.12 -3.24
CA ARG A 112 9.25 10.08 -3.70
C ARG A 112 9.46 10.03 -5.21
N GLU A 113 9.57 8.85 -5.79
CA GLU A 113 9.76 8.68 -7.24
C GLU A 113 8.55 9.17 -8.04
N TYR A 114 7.37 9.03 -7.48
CA TYR A 114 6.13 9.54 -8.09
C TYR A 114 5.96 11.05 -7.94
N GLY A 115 6.82 11.71 -7.15
CA GLY A 115 6.78 13.15 -6.94
C GLY A 115 5.89 13.60 -5.77
N ILE A 116 5.55 12.69 -4.87
CA ILE A 116 4.85 12.97 -3.62
C ILE A 116 5.86 12.92 -2.48
N ALA A 117 5.95 13.98 -1.70
CA ALA A 117 6.77 13.96 -0.50
C ALA A 117 6.14 13.01 0.54
N PRO A 118 6.85 11.96 0.98
CA PRO A 118 6.30 11.01 1.93
C PRO A 118 6.13 11.67 3.32
N PRO A 119 5.27 11.10 4.19
CA PRO A 119 5.22 11.52 5.58
C PRO A 119 6.55 11.14 6.27
N GLY A 120 6.94 11.89 7.27
CA GLY A 120 8.17 11.61 8.01
C GLY A 120 8.18 12.33 9.34
N VAL A 121 8.95 11.76 10.28
CA VAL A 121 9.18 12.30 11.62
C VAL A 121 10.08 13.53 11.54
N ASP A 122 10.86 13.69 10.48
CA ASP A 122 11.72 14.83 10.27
C ASP A 122 10.91 16.05 9.85
N ARG A 123 11.01 17.08 10.66
CA ARG A 123 10.36 18.38 10.46
C ARG A 123 10.78 19.08 9.16
N GLU A 124 11.73 18.51 8.42
CA GLU A 124 12.29 19.08 7.22
C GLU A 124 11.72 18.41 5.96
N LEU A 125 10.63 19.00 5.48
CA LEU A 125 10.06 18.61 4.19
C LEU A 125 11.01 18.98 3.06
N ALA A 126 11.48 17.98 2.31
CA ALA A 126 12.28 18.18 1.10
C ALA A 126 11.41 18.05 -0.17
N CYS A 127 11.68 18.91 -1.14
CA CYS A 127 11.08 18.81 -2.46
C CYS A 127 11.44 17.47 -3.12
N PRO A 128 10.48 16.64 -3.56
CA PRO A 128 10.78 15.34 -4.15
C PRO A 128 11.50 15.44 -5.51
N ARG A 129 11.50 16.62 -6.14
CA ARG A 129 12.15 16.84 -7.44
C ARG A 129 13.60 17.30 -7.34
N CYS A 130 13.89 18.27 -6.46
CA CYS A 130 15.23 18.87 -6.39
C CYS A 130 15.91 18.70 -5.03
N GLY A 131 15.22 18.12 -4.03
CA GLY A 131 15.77 17.90 -2.69
C GLY A 131 15.83 19.14 -1.80
N SER A 132 15.46 20.33 -2.29
CA SER A 132 15.49 21.57 -1.51
C SER A 132 14.52 21.50 -0.33
N LYS A 133 14.95 22.00 0.82
CA LYS A 133 14.13 22.15 2.03
C LYS A 133 13.34 23.47 2.04
N SER A 134 13.64 24.39 1.14
CA SER A 134 12.92 25.65 0.99
C SER A 134 11.59 25.39 0.30
N THR A 135 10.57 25.11 1.10
CA THR A 135 9.24 24.75 0.62
C THR A 135 8.16 25.52 1.36
N ARG A 136 7.08 25.83 0.67
CA ARG A 136 5.93 26.56 1.22
C ARG A 136 4.63 25.79 0.97
N ARG A 137 3.81 25.66 2.01
CA ARG A 137 2.48 25.08 1.87
C ARG A 137 1.55 26.09 1.16
N LEU A 138 0.89 25.61 0.09
CA LEU A 138 -0.11 26.37 -0.67
C LEU A 138 -1.52 26.08 -0.17
N SER A 139 -1.80 24.81 0.15
CA SER A 139 -3.12 24.36 0.61
C SER A 139 -2.99 23.21 1.61
N GLU A 140 -3.90 23.16 2.58
CA GLU A 140 -4.07 22.05 3.51
C GLU A 140 -4.53 20.76 2.78
N PHE A 141 -5.18 20.91 1.64
CA PHE A 141 -5.67 19.81 0.82
C PHE A 141 -4.99 19.85 -0.54
N GLY A 142 -4.44 18.69 -0.94
CA GLY A 142 -3.88 18.45 -2.27
C GLY A 142 -4.91 17.85 -3.23
N SER A 143 -4.46 16.96 -4.09
CA SER A 143 -5.33 16.23 -5.03
C SER A 143 -6.31 15.30 -4.32
N THR A 144 -6.00 14.88 -3.09
CA THR A 144 -6.87 14.10 -2.21
C THR A 144 -6.76 14.61 -0.77
N PRO A 145 -7.74 14.31 0.12
CA PRO A 145 -7.72 14.78 1.51
C PRO A 145 -6.53 14.30 2.34
N CYS A 146 -5.93 13.15 2.01
CA CYS A 146 -4.75 12.62 2.68
C CYS A 146 -3.45 13.33 2.28
N LYS A 147 -3.49 14.27 1.32
CA LYS A 147 -2.35 15.05 0.83
C LYS A 147 -2.56 16.54 1.07
N ALA A 148 -1.45 17.27 1.22
CA ALA A 148 -1.41 18.73 1.23
C ALA A 148 -0.59 19.22 0.03
N LEU A 149 -0.92 20.39 -0.52
CA LEU A 149 -0.23 20.97 -1.65
C LEU A 149 0.87 21.92 -1.19
N TYR A 150 2.06 21.73 -1.72
CA TYR A 150 3.26 22.54 -1.46
C TYR A 150 3.85 23.07 -2.76
N ARG A 151 4.71 24.08 -2.64
CA ARG A 151 5.57 24.59 -3.68
C ARG A 151 7.01 24.64 -3.20
N CYS A 152 7.93 24.20 -4.02
CA CYS A 152 9.34 24.41 -3.80
C CYS A 152 9.73 25.85 -4.16
N GLU A 153 10.41 26.55 -3.26
CA GLU A 153 10.88 27.92 -3.53
C GLU A 153 12.19 27.96 -4.34
N SER A 154 12.85 26.79 -4.51
CA SER A 154 14.08 26.70 -5.31
C SER A 154 13.82 26.35 -6.78
N CYS A 155 13.08 25.27 -7.06
CA CYS A 155 12.76 24.86 -8.44
C CYS A 155 11.39 25.33 -8.92
N LEU A 156 10.61 25.98 -8.04
CA LEU A 156 9.29 26.56 -8.27
C LEU A 156 8.17 25.56 -8.60
N GLU A 157 8.47 24.27 -8.59
CA GLU A 157 7.51 23.21 -8.88
C GLU A 157 6.53 22.99 -7.72
N PRO A 158 5.23 22.84 -8.00
CA PRO A 158 4.28 22.36 -7.02
C PRO A 158 4.43 20.85 -6.82
N PHE A 159 4.12 20.36 -5.61
CA PHE A 159 4.11 18.95 -5.29
C PHE A 159 3.15 18.63 -4.14
N ASP A 160 2.64 17.42 -4.13
CA ASP A 160 1.85 16.91 -3.02
C ASP A 160 2.76 16.40 -1.89
N ARG A 161 2.35 16.60 -0.64
CA ARG A 161 2.90 15.94 0.54
C ARG A 161 1.86 15.02 1.14
N PHE A 162 2.20 13.76 1.37
CA PHE A 162 1.36 12.87 2.14
C PHE A 162 1.34 13.32 3.61
N LYS A 163 0.15 13.48 4.19
CA LYS A 163 -0.01 13.96 5.58
C LYS A 163 0.42 12.89 6.58
N CYS A 164 0.91 13.33 7.74
CA CYS A 164 1.11 12.47 8.90
C CYS A 164 -0.22 12.26 9.64
N HIS A 165 -0.53 11.02 10.00
CA HIS A 165 -1.69 10.62 10.78
C HIS A 165 -1.26 9.68 11.90
#